data_47fad36cad4c44dd56ede14fbd9b5820
#
_entry.id   47fad36cad4c44dd56ede14fbd9b5820
#
_cell.length_a   1.000
_cell.length_b   1.000
_cell.length_c   1.000
_cell.angle_alpha   90.00
_cell.angle_beta   90.00
_cell.angle_gamma   90.00
#
_symmetry.space_group_name_H-M   'P 1'
#
loop_
_entity.id
_entity.type
_entity.pdbx_description
1 polymer ?
#
loop_
_entity_poly.entity_id
_entity_poly.type
_entity_poly.pdbx_seq_one_letter_code
_entity_poly.pdbx_strand_id
1 'polypeptide(L)'
;MKGATAQIDSQALQHNLAVVRSQIPANTKVVAVVKANAYGHGLVQVAKTLSSADAYAVARLEEALILRSSGIVKPIIMLEGFFSADHMPVLAANNLQTAVHTEEQLQALEQMTLPNPVTVWVKLDTGMHRLGVRPEEGDAFCARLAKCKNIVQPFNFITHFSCADELDNLATAKQIELFNQLTKDYPGQRSLASSAGIMEWHDAHADWIRPGIMLYGASPFEGKTGIDHGLRPVMTVKTNLIAVRVLKQSEPVGYGAKWVSP
;
A
#
# COMPACT_ATOMS: atom_id res chain seq x y z
N MET A 1 29.06 23.73 2.47
CA MET A 1 27.59 23.83 2.72
C MET A 1 26.94 22.52 2.28
N LYS A 2 26.10 21.92 3.11
CA LYS A 2 25.28 20.76 2.68
C LYS A 2 24.11 21.29 1.84
N GLY A 3 23.84 20.67 0.71
CA GLY A 3 22.65 20.95 -0.11
C GLY A 3 21.35 20.60 0.65
N ALA A 4 20.24 20.48 -0.08
CA ALA A 4 18.99 20.02 0.51
C ALA A 4 19.13 18.60 1.09
N THR A 5 18.54 18.36 2.25
CA THR A 5 18.54 17.04 2.92
C THR A 5 17.11 16.66 3.32
N ALA A 6 16.76 15.39 3.13
CA ALA A 6 15.54 14.80 3.71
C ALA A 6 15.94 14.00 4.97
N GLN A 7 15.41 14.40 6.10
CA GLN A 7 15.58 13.71 7.38
C GLN A 7 14.36 12.84 7.62
N ILE A 8 14.56 11.54 7.84
CA ILE A 8 13.50 10.57 8.14
C ILE A 8 13.53 10.26 9.64
N ASP A 9 12.39 10.44 10.29
CA ASP A 9 12.21 10.18 11.72
C ASP A 9 11.66 8.75 11.92
N SER A 10 12.53 7.86 12.37
CA SER A 10 12.18 6.47 12.67
C SER A 10 11.25 6.32 13.87
N GLN A 11 11.30 7.24 14.84
CA GLN A 11 10.40 7.20 15.99
C GLN A 11 8.98 7.63 15.58
N ALA A 12 8.86 8.60 14.67
CA ALA A 12 7.58 8.98 14.10
C ALA A 12 6.92 7.82 13.33
N LEU A 13 7.71 7.05 12.54
CA LEU A 13 7.21 5.84 11.87
C LEU A 13 6.65 4.81 12.86
N GLN A 14 7.41 4.50 13.92
CA GLN A 14 6.98 3.55 14.95
C GLN A 14 5.74 4.05 15.70
N HIS A 15 5.69 5.34 16.03
CA HIS A 15 4.53 5.99 16.64
C HIS A 15 3.29 5.85 15.74
N ASN A 16 3.41 6.17 14.45
CA ASN A 16 2.29 6.08 13.51
C ASN A 16 1.79 4.63 13.35
N LEU A 17 2.68 3.65 13.36
CA LEU A 17 2.29 2.24 13.38
C LEU A 17 1.56 1.87 14.68
N ALA A 18 1.96 2.42 15.83
CA ALA A 18 1.25 2.23 17.09
C ALA A 18 -0.16 2.86 17.04
N VAL A 19 -0.31 4.04 16.44
CA VAL A 19 -1.62 4.67 16.19
C VAL A 19 -2.48 3.78 15.30
N VAL A 20 -1.94 3.20 14.21
CA VAL A 20 -2.66 2.21 13.39
C VAL A 20 -3.16 1.06 14.24
N ARG A 21 -2.29 0.47 15.07
CA ARG A 21 -2.64 -0.67 15.94
C ARG A 21 -3.74 -0.33 16.95
N SER A 22 -3.80 0.89 17.45
CA SER A 22 -4.84 1.31 18.43
C SER A 22 -6.23 1.47 17.80
N GLN A 23 -6.34 1.55 16.48
CA GLN A 23 -7.59 1.76 15.75
C GLN A 23 -8.23 0.46 15.22
N ILE A 24 -7.59 -0.68 15.39
CA ILE A 24 -8.03 -1.95 14.81
C ILE A 24 -8.22 -3.04 15.87
N PRO A 25 -9.05 -4.05 15.61
CA PRO A 25 -9.14 -5.23 16.47
C PRO A 25 -7.79 -5.92 16.66
N ALA A 26 -7.55 -6.47 17.86
CA ALA A 26 -6.26 -7.08 18.22
C ALA A 26 -5.82 -8.25 17.32
N ASN A 27 -6.78 -8.94 16.71
CA ASN A 27 -6.54 -10.06 15.80
C ASN A 27 -6.32 -9.63 14.33
N THR A 28 -6.60 -8.36 14.00
CA THR A 28 -6.37 -7.83 12.65
C THR A 28 -4.88 -7.61 12.41
N LYS A 29 -4.36 -8.13 11.31
CA LYS A 29 -2.95 -8.03 10.92
C LYS A 29 -2.68 -6.78 10.08
N VAL A 30 -1.47 -6.26 10.20
CA VAL A 30 -1.04 -5.03 9.52
C VAL A 30 -0.04 -5.33 8.41
N VAL A 31 -0.40 -4.96 7.19
CA VAL A 31 0.50 -4.93 6.03
C VAL A 31 1.03 -3.51 5.86
N ALA A 32 2.25 -3.22 6.24
CA ALA A 32 2.86 -1.92 6.02
C ALA A 32 3.12 -1.70 4.53
N VAL A 33 2.48 -0.69 3.92
CA VAL A 33 2.65 -0.38 2.50
C VAL A 33 3.90 0.48 2.31
N VAL A 34 4.91 -0.11 1.67
CA VAL A 34 6.24 0.49 1.47
C VAL A 34 6.63 0.63 0.00
N LYS A 35 5.67 0.59 -0.91
CA LYS A 35 5.86 0.81 -2.36
C LYS A 35 6.43 2.20 -2.67
N ALA A 36 6.93 2.40 -3.89
CA ALA A 36 7.53 3.64 -4.37
C ALA A 36 8.63 4.15 -3.42
N ASN A 37 9.60 3.25 -3.13
CA ASN A 37 10.69 3.53 -2.19
C ASN A 37 10.18 4.00 -0.81
N ALA A 38 9.15 3.32 -0.27
CA ALA A 38 8.46 3.71 0.96
C ALA A 38 7.94 5.17 0.90
N TYR A 39 7.19 5.49 -0.16
CA TYR A 39 6.69 6.85 -0.41
C TYR A 39 7.83 7.90 -0.43
N GLY A 40 9.00 7.51 -0.93
CA GLY A 40 10.19 8.37 -0.99
C GLY A 40 11.04 8.41 0.31
N HIS A 41 10.66 7.65 1.34
CA HIS A 41 11.32 7.67 2.66
C HIS A 41 12.48 6.68 2.81
N GLY A 42 12.74 5.85 1.78
CA GLY A 42 13.80 4.84 1.82
C GLY A 42 13.28 3.45 2.20
N LEU A 43 13.09 2.58 1.21
CA LEU A 43 12.42 1.29 1.29
C LEU A 43 12.94 0.40 2.41
N VAL A 44 14.24 0.13 2.42
CA VAL A 44 14.86 -0.81 3.36
C VAL A 44 14.85 -0.28 4.79
N GLN A 45 15.16 1.00 4.97
CA GLN A 45 15.21 1.62 6.29
C GLN A 45 13.82 1.66 6.92
N VAL A 46 12.79 2.05 6.15
CA VAL A 46 11.41 2.06 6.62
C VAL A 46 10.93 0.65 6.97
N ALA A 47 11.16 -0.35 6.12
CA ALA A 47 10.76 -1.72 6.40
C ALA A 47 11.42 -2.27 7.68
N LYS A 48 12.71 -2.00 7.89
CA LYS A 48 13.42 -2.38 9.12
C LYS A 48 12.88 -1.66 10.36
N THR A 49 12.53 -0.39 10.23
CA THR A 49 11.93 0.41 11.31
C THR A 49 10.54 -0.09 11.69
N LEU A 50 9.73 -0.47 10.70
CA LEU A 50 8.38 -1.01 10.91
C LEU A 50 8.37 -2.53 11.16
N SER A 51 9.39 -3.05 11.84
CA SER A 51 9.56 -4.49 12.12
C SER A 51 8.43 -5.12 12.95
N SER A 52 7.58 -4.33 13.60
CA SER A 52 6.38 -4.82 14.30
C SER A 52 5.16 -4.99 13.38
N ALA A 53 5.20 -4.56 12.10
CA ALA A 53 4.19 -4.91 11.12
C ALA A 53 4.19 -6.42 10.84
N ASP A 54 3.05 -6.99 10.43
CA ASP A 54 2.93 -8.44 10.19
C ASP A 54 3.42 -8.82 8.79
N ALA A 55 3.29 -7.92 7.82
CA ALA A 55 3.75 -8.08 6.45
C ALA A 55 4.10 -6.71 5.83
N TYR A 56 4.66 -6.75 4.64
CA TYR A 56 4.91 -5.56 3.82
C TYR A 56 4.20 -5.66 2.49
N ALA A 57 3.86 -4.52 1.88
CA ALA A 57 3.31 -4.48 0.53
C ALA A 57 4.09 -3.51 -0.36
N VAL A 58 4.36 -3.96 -1.57
CA VAL A 58 5.08 -3.23 -2.62
C VAL A 58 4.28 -3.22 -3.91
N ALA A 59 4.68 -2.41 -4.88
CA ALA A 59 4.09 -2.38 -6.21
C ALA A 59 4.87 -3.28 -7.20
N ARG A 60 6.19 -3.31 -7.09
CA ARG A 60 7.09 -3.92 -8.07
C ARG A 60 7.87 -5.10 -7.49
N LEU A 61 8.22 -6.05 -8.38
CA LEU A 61 9.06 -7.20 -8.05
C LEU A 61 10.43 -6.76 -7.54
N GLU A 62 11.02 -5.75 -8.15
CA GLU A 62 12.33 -5.22 -7.77
C GLU A 62 12.35 -4.71 -6.32
N GLU A 63 11.27 -4.04 -5.89
CA GLU A 63 11.13 -3.60 -4.49
C GLU A 63 11.08 -4.79 -3.53
N ALA A 64 10.34 -5.85 -3.89
CA ALA A 64 10.26 -7.06 -3.09
C ALA A 64 11.63 -7.76 -2.98
N LEU A 65 12.38 -7.84 -4.08
CA LEU A 65 13.72 -8.44 -4.09
C LEU A 65 14.73 -7.63 -3.29
N ILE A 66 14.67 -6.29 -3.35
CA ILE A 66 15.49 -5.41 -2.49
C ILE A 66 15.19 -5.67 -1.01
N LEU A 67 13.93 -5.83 -0.63
CA LEU A 67 13.58 -6.17 0.76
C LEU A 67 14.12 -7.54 1.17
N ARG A 68 13.97 -8.57 0.31
CA ARG A 68 14.50 -9.90 0.57
C ARG A 68 16.03 -9.91 0.74
N SER A 69 16.76 -9.27 -0.20
CA SER A 69 18.22 -9.15 -0.13
C SER A 69 18.71 -8.37 1.10
N SER A 70 17.86 -7.50 1.65
CA SER A 70 18.13 -6.73 2.87
C SER A 70 17.81 -7.48 4.18
N GLY A 71 17.41 -8.78 4.09
CA GLY A 71 17.14 -9.64 5.23
C GLY A 71 15.71 -9.58 5.77
N ILE A 72 14.76 -8.98 5.05
CA ILE A 72 13.34 -9.03 5.42
C ILE A 72 12.78 -10.42 5.11
N VAL A 73 12.37 -11.16 6.16
CA VAL A 73 11.81 -12.53 6.05
C VAL A 73 10.29 -12.57 6.14
N LYS A 74 9.65 -11.52 6.65
CA LYS A 74 8.18 -11.43 6.77
C LYS A 74 7.49 -11.51 5.39
N PRO A 75 6.19 -11.85 5.33
CA PRO A 75 5.45 -11.85 4.08
C PRO A 75 5.56 -10.51 3.33
N ILE A 76 5.73 -10.57 2.01
CA ILE A 76 5.75 -9.41 1.12
C ILE A 76 4.71 -9.64 0.05
N ILE A 77 3.77 -8.71 -0.10
CA ILE A 77 2.63 -8.77 -1.02
C ILE A 77 2.87 -7.80 -2.18
N MET A 78 2.84 -8.30 -3.40
CA MET A 78 2.83 -7.47 -4.62
C MET A 78 1.39 -7.06 -4.93
N LEU A 79 1.06 -5.77 -4.73
CA LEU A 79 -0.31 -5.25 -4.79
C LEU A 79 -0.89 -5.14 -6.20
N GLU A 80 -0.03 -5.08 -7.21
CA GLU A 80 -0.40 -4.94 -8.63
C GLU A 80 -0.32 -6.26 -9.39
N GLY A 81 0.11 -7.34 -8.71
CA GLY A 81 0.36 -8.62 -9.36
C GLY A 81 1.75 -8.68 -10.03
N PHE A 82 1.93 -9.66 -10.89
CA PHE A 82 3.11 -9.81 -11.73
C PHE A 82 2.78 -9.43 -13.18
N PHE A 83 3.78 -8.91 -13.90
CA PHE A 83 3.61 -8.37 -15.25
C PHE A 83 4.04 -9.34 -16.37
N SER A 84 4.76 -10.40 -16.03
CA SER A 84 5.20 -11.45 -16.94
C SER A 84 5.17 -12.80 -16.23
N ALA A 85 4.86 -13.86 -16.96
CA ALA A 85 4.94 -15.24 -16.48
C ALA A 85 6.35 -15.58 -15.96
N ASP A 86 7.40 -15.00 -16.54
CA ASP A 86 8.79 -15.19 -16.13
C ASP A 86 9.08 -14.72 -14.68
N HIS A 87 8.21 -13.89 -14.12
CA HIS A 87 8.34 -13.48 -12.71
C HIS A 87 7.94 -14.61 -11.74
N MET A 88 7.12 -15.57 -12.16
CA MET A 88 6.54 -16.58 -11.26
C MET A 88 7.59 -17.46 -10.56
N PRO A 89 8.63 -18.00 -11.26
CA PRO A 89 9.69 -18.75 -10.59
C PRO A 89 10.43 -17.90 -9.53
N VAL A 90 10.60 -16.59 -9.80
CA VAL A 90 11.25 -15.66 -8.87
C VAL A 90 10.37 -15.41 -7.64
N LEU A 91 9.03 -15.26 -7.82
CA LEU A 91 8.09 -15.14 -6.72
C LEU A 91 8.15 -16.38 -5.81
N ALA A 92 8.08 -17.58 -6.41
CA ALA A 92 8.13 -18.84 -5.69
C ALA A 92 9.45 -19.02 -4.91
N ALA A 93 10.59 -18.75 -5.57
CA ALA A 93 11.92 -18.89 -4.96
C ALA A 93 12.15 -17.91 -3.79
N ASN A 94 11.51 -16.74 -3.81
CA ASN A 94 11.66 -15.69 -2.79
C ASN A 94 10.50 -15.65 -1.78
N ASN A 95 9.59 -16.64 -1.82
CA ASN A 95 8.40 -16.71 -0.96
C ASN A 95 7.63 -15.36 -0.95
N LEU A 96 7.37 -14.81 -2.15
CA LEU A 96 6.60 -13.59 -2.34
C LEU A 96 5.12 -13.94 -2.55
N GLN A 97 4.26 -13.09 -2.06
CA GLN A 97 2.82 -13.16 -2.30
C GLN A 97 2.43 -12.18 -3.41
N THR A 98 1.40 -12.50 -4.16
CA THR A 98 1.00 -11.66 -5.30
C THR A 98 -0.52 -11.48 -5.38
N ALA A 99 -0.96 -10.28 -5.75
CA ALA A 99 -2.31 -10.10 -6.25
C ALA A 99 -2.46 -10.77 -7.62
N VAL A 100 -3.66 -11.28 -7.91
CA VAL A 100 -4.03 -11.84 -9.22
C VAL A 100 -5.39 -11.28 -9.60
N HIS A 101 -5.50 -10.75 -10.83
CA HIS A 101 -6.70 -10.02 -11.24
C HIS A 101 -6.94 -9.96 -12.75
N THR A 102 -6.12 -10.64 -13.56
CA THR A 102 -6.32 -10.73 -15.01
C THR A 102 -6.29 -12.17 -15.49
N GLU A 103 -6.88 -12.39 -16.65
CA GLU A 103 -6.90 -13.71 -17.31
C GLU A 103 -5.48 -14.19 -17.60
N GLU A 104 -4.58 -13.31 -18.06
CA GLU A 104 -3.20 -13.62 -18.36
C GLU A 104 -2.43 -14.10 -17.12
N GLN A 105 -2.68 -13.46 -15.97
CA GLN A 105 -2.08 -13.88 -14.70
C GLN A 105 -2.61 -15.25 -14.27
N LEU A 106 -3.90 -15.51 -14.42
CA LEU A 106 -4.51 -16.79 -14.09
C LEU A 106 -3.98 -17.91 -15.00
N GLN A 107 -3.91 -17.68 -16.32
CA GLN A 107 -3.36 -18.64 -17.27
C GLN A 107 -1.88 -18.94 -16.99
N ALA A 108 -1.08 -17.93 -16.67
CA ALA A 108 0.30 -18.14 -16.27
C ALA A 108 0.43 -19.05 -15.05
N LEU A 109 -0.42 -18.86 -14.03
CA LEU A 109 -0.46 -19.71 -12.85
C LEU A 109 -0.87 -21.16 -13.17
N GLU A 110 -1.80 -21.35 -14.11
CA GLU A 110 -2.28 -22.69 -14.52
C GLU A 110 -1.27 -23.46 -15.34
N GLN A 111 -0.53 -22.78 -16.24
CA GLN A 111 0.31 -23.40 -17.25
C GLN A 111 1.74 -23.66 -16.78
N MET A 112 2.23 -22.93 -15.79
CA MET A 112 3.59 -23.07 -15.30
C MET A 112 3.75 -24.29 -14.38
N THR A 113 5.00 -24.75 -14.26
CA THR A 113 5.41 -25.68 -13.19
C THR A 113 6.32 -24.94 -12.24
N LEU A 114 5.83 -24.71 -11.01
CA LEU A 114 6.58 -24.01 -9.98
C LEU A 114 7.16 -25.00 -8.96
N PRO A 115 8.37 -24.75 -8.42
CA PRO A 115 8.97 -25.59 -7.40
C PRO A 115 8.19 -25.57 -6.08
N ASN A 116 7.54 -24.43 -5.78
CA ASN A 116 6.70 -24.23 -4.61
C ASN A 116 5.46 -23.41 -4.98
N PRO A 117 4.31 -23.67 -4.36
CA PRO A 117 3.11 -22.87 -4.58
C PRO A 117 3.28 -21.46 -4.03
N VAL A 118 2.63 -20.48 -4.66
CA VAL A 118 2.67 -19.05 -4.31
C VAL A 118 1.38 -18.67 -3.60
N THR A 119 1.46 -17.87 -2.53
CA THR A 119 0.29 -17.29 -1.88
C THR A 119 -0.33 -16.20 -2.76
N VAL A 120 -1.60 -16.36 -3.09
CA VAL A 120 -2.34 -15.49 -4.00
C VAL A 120 -3.41 -14.70 -3.25
N TRP A 121 -3.57 -13.44 -3.64
CA TRP A 121 -4.63 -12.52 -3.26
C TRP A 121 -5.47 -12.22 -4.50
N VAL A 122 -6.67 -12.77 -4.60
CA VAL A 122 -7.62 -12.40 -5.66
C VAL A 122 -8.04 -10.96 -5.45
N LYS A 123 -7.65 -10.11 -6.39
CA LYS A 123 -8.03 -8.71 -6.35
C LYS A 123 -9.37 -8.54 -7.05
N LEU A 124 -10.40 -8.15 -6.27
CA LEU A 124 -11.76 -7.89 -6.77
C LEU A 124 -11.94 -6.40 -7.06
N ASP A 125 -12.50 -6.07 -8.21
CA ASP A 125 -12.95 -4.73 -8.53
C ASP A 125 -14.36 -4.52 -8.01
N THR A 126 -14.47 -3.91 -6.85
CA THR A 126 -15.75 -3.63 -6.19
C THR A 126 -16.28 -2.22 -6.49
N GLY A 127 -15.62 -1.46 -7.38
CA GLY A 127 -16.10 -0.14 -7.77
C GLY A 127 -15.03 0.94 -7.97
N MET A 128 -13.74 0.61 -7.87
CA MET A 128 -12.66 1.56 -8.20
C MET A 128 -12.32 1.58 -9.70
N HIS A 129 -12.59 0.48 -10.41
CA HIS A 129 -12.42 0.31 -11.86
C HIS A 129 -11.00 0.63 -12.38
N ARG A 130 -9.99 0.29 -11.58
CA ARG A 130 -8.58 0.43 -11.95
C ARG A 130 -7.92 -0.92 -12.20
N LEU A 131 -7.97 -1.84 -11.24
CA LEU A 131 -7.46 -3.21 -11.29
C LEU A 131 -8.41 -4.11 -10.51
N GLY A 132 -8.64 -5.32 -10.98
CA GLY A 132 -9.45 -6.31 -10.26
C GLY A 132 -10.29 -7.16 -11.20
N VAL A 133 -10.60 -8.38 -10.78
CA VAL A 133 -11.59 -9.24 -11.42
C VAL A 133 -12.96 -8.62 -11.22
N ARG A 134 -13.75 -8.56 -12.28
CA ARG A 134 -15.12 -8.03 -12.22
C ARG A 134 -16.02 -8.96 -11.40
N PRO A 135 -17.04 -8.42 -10.69
CA PRO A 135 -17.95 -9.23 -9.88
C PRO A 135 -18.58 -10.39 -10.64
N GLU A 136 -19.00 -10.14 -11.89
CA GLU A 136 -19.63 -11.12 -12.78
C GLU A 136 -18.69 -12.26 -13.20
N GLU A 137 -17.38 -12.06 -13.14
CA GLU A 137 -16.34 -13.04 -13.49
C GLU A 137 -15.76 -13.75 -12.26
N GLY A 138 -16.05 -13.24 -11.05
CA GLY A 138 -15.42 -13.66 -9.80
C GLY A 138 -15.51 -15.14 -9.52
N ASP A 139 -16.69 -15.73 -9.63
CA ASP A 139 -16.91 -17.16 -9.33
C ASP A 139 -16.16 -18.07 -10.32
N ALA A 140 -16.19 -17.77 -11.61
CA ALA A 140 -15.46 -18.54 -12.62
C ALA A 140 -13.96 -18.46 -12.41
N PHE A 141 -13.44 -17.27 -12.09
CA PHE A 141 -12.03 -17.03 -11.79
C PHE A 141 -11.58 -17.81 -10.54
N CYS A 142 -12.35 -17.74 -9.46
CA CYS A 142 -12.07 -18.44 -8.22
C CYS A 142 -12.16 -19.97 -8.39
N ALA A 143 -13.12 -20.47 -9.17
CA ALA A 143 -13.26 -21.92 -9.45
C ALA A 143 -12.03 -22.49 -10.19
N ARG A 144 -11.39 -21.71 -11.05
CA ARG A 144 -10.14 -22.08 -11.71
C ARG A 144 -8.96 -22.04 -10.73
N LEU A 145 -8.82 -20.98 -9.94
CA LEU A 145 -7.79 -20.88 -8.91
C LEU A 145 -7.88 -22.03 -7.90
N ALA A 146 -9.07 -22.44 -7.49
CA ALA A 146 -9.25 -23.56 -6.56
C ALA A 146 -8.65 -24.88 -7.07
N LYS A 147 -8.51 -25.04 -8.38
CA LYS A 147 -7.91 -26.23 -9.04
C LYS A 147 -6.42 -26.05 -9.36
N CYS A 148 -5.89 -24.84 -9.21
CA CYS A 148 -4.53 -24.52 -9.56
C CYS A 148 -3.54 -25.09 -8.52
N LYS A 149 -2.60 -25.91 -8.95
CA LYS A 149 -1.59 -26.56 -8.09
C LYS A 149 -0.44 -25.63 -7.71
N ASN A 150 -0.28 -24.52 -8.43
CA ASN A 150 0.80 -23.56 -8.22
C ASN A 150 0.50 -22.49 -7.16
N ILE A 151 -0.64 -22.60 -6.48
CA ILE A 151 -1.01 -21.65 -5.42
C ILE A 151 -1.26 -22.34 -4.09
N VAL A 152 -1.00 -21.61 -3.01
CA VAL A 152 -1.35 -22.02 -1.64
C VAL A 152 -2.85 -21.91 -1.45
N GLN A 153 -3.46 -22.98 -0.96
CA GLN A 153 -4.89 -23.00 -0.62
C GLN A 153 -5.10 -22.80 0.88
N PRO A 154 -6.17 -22.13 1.32
CA PRO A 154 -7.05 -21.31 0.49
C PRO A 154 -6.34 -20.03 0.01
N PHE A 155 -6.71 -19.52 -1.17
CA PHE A 155 -6.28 -18.21 -1.62
C PHE A 155 -7.04 -17.09 -0.87
N ASN A 156 -6.47 -15.87 -0.88
CA ASN A 156 -6.98 -14.73 -0.14
C ASN A 156 -7.66 -13.72 -1.06
N PHE A 157 -8.35 -12.72 -0.47
CA PHE A 157 -9.08 -11.69 -1.20
C PHE A 157 -8.63 -10.29 -0.80
N ILE A 158 -8.56 -9.41 -1.80
CA ILE A 158 -8.16 -8.01 -1.61
C ILE A 158 -9.01 -7.11 -2.52
N THR A 159 -9.40 -5.93 -2.01
CA THR A 159 -9.96 -4.85 -2.81
C THR A 159 -9.31 -3.51 -2.46
N HIS A 160 -9.75 -2.43 -3.11
CA HIS A 160 -9.32 -1.07 -2.80
C HIS A 160 -10.47 -0.09 -3.04
N PHE A 161 -10.66 0.82 -2.11
CA PHE A 161 -11.74 1.80 -2.17
C PHE A 161 -11.37 2.98 -3.07
N SER A 162 -12.37 3.52 -3.76
CA SER A 162 -12.21 4.70 -4.61
C SER A 162 -12.30 6.02 -3.84
N CYS A 163 -13.20 6.08 -2.84
CA CYS A 163 -13.62 7.31 -2.18
C CYS A 163 -13.68 7.13 -0.64
N ALA A 164 -12.75 6.37 -0.03
CA ALA A 164 -12.79 6.13 1.42
C ALA A 164 -12.49 7.39 2.25
N ASP A 165 -11.92 8.41 1.64
CA ASP A 165 -11.66 9.74 2.17
C ASP A 165 -12.85 10.69 2.08
N GLU A 166 -13.90 10.33 1.34
CA GLU A 166 -15.14 11.07 1.19
C GLU A 166 -16.24 10.42 2.05
N LEU A 167 -16.41 10.85 3.30
CA LEU A 167 -17.28 10.17 4.27
C LEU A 167 -18.77 10.23 3.92
N ASP A 168 -19.20 11.26 3.21
CA ASP A 168 -20.60 11.42 2.74
C ASP A 168 -20.88 10.63 1.45
N ASN A 169 -19.83 10.02 0.85
CA ASN A 169 -19.97 9.25 -0.39
C ASN A 169 -20.27 7.78 -0.09
N LEU A 170 -21.44 7.32 -0.54
CA LEU A 170 -21.88 5.93 -0.34
C LEU A 170 -21.06 4.87 -1.11
N ALA A 171 -20.11 5.28 -1.97
CA ALA A 171 -19.33 4.35 -2.78
C ALA A 171 -18.56 3.34 -1.91
N THR A 172 -17.93 3.79 -0.83
CA THR A 172 -17.16 2.90 0.06
C THR A 172 -18.05 1.87 0.76
N ALA A 173 -19.22 2.28 1.27
CA ALA A 173 -20.17 1.36 1.88
C ALA A 173 -20.62 0.27 0.88
N LYS A 174 -20.96 0.67 -0.35
CA LYS A 174 -21.33 -0.26 -1.43
C LYS A 174 -20.18 -1.21 -1.79
N GLN A 175 -18.94 -0.72 -1.81
CA GLN A 175 -17.77 -1.54 -2.07
C GLN A 175 -17.53 -2.60 -0.97
N ILE A 176 -17.75 -2.24 0.30
CA ILE A 176 -17.66 -3.16 1.44
C ILE A 176 -18.74 -4.24 1.32
N GLU A 177 -19.98 -3.84 1.09
CA GLU A 177 -21.13 -4.78 0.94
C GLU A 177 -20.88 -5.76 -0.20
N LEU A 178 -20.52 -5.27 -1.39
CA LEU A 178 -20.23 -6.10 -2.56
C LEU A 178 -19.05 -7.05 -2.31
N PHE A 179 -17.97 -6.57 -1.70
CA PHE A 179 -16.83 -7.41 -1.36
C PHE A 179 -17.22 -8.54 -0.41
N ASN A 180 -17.98 -8.23 0.64
CA ASN A 180 -18.45 -9.21 1.60
C ASN A 180 -19.37 -10.25 0.94
N GLN A 181 -20.27 -9.81 0.05
CA GLN A 181 -21.14 -10.71 -0.72
C GLN A 181 -20.33 -11.67 -1.60
N LEU A 182 -19.33 -11.17 -2.33
CA LEU A 182 -18.48 -11.97 -3.24
C LEU A 182 -17.57 -12.95 -2.51
N THR A 183 -17.22 -12.68 -1.24
CA THR A 183 -16.23 -13.48 -0.53
C THR A 183 -16.79 -14.33 0.62
N LYS A 184 -18.10 -14.24 0.91
CA LYS A 184 -18.74 -14.88 2.08
C LYS A 184 -18.54 -16.39 2.16
N ASP A 185 -18.54 -17.07 1.01
CA ASP A 185 -18.50 -18.53 0.93
C ASP A 185 -17.06 -19.08 0.76
N TYR A 186 -16.05 -18.20 0.79
CA TYR A 186 -14.65 -18.59 0.65
C TYR A 186 -13.90 -18.53 1.99
N PRO A 187 -13.07 -19.54 2.33
CA PRO A 187 -12.36 -19.59 3.61
C PRO A 187 -11.10 -18.69 3.66
N GLY A 188 -10.73 -18.01 2.56
CA GLY A 188 -9.54 -17.18 2.48
C GLY A 188 -9.61 -15.91 3.31
N GLN A 189 -8.44 -15.38 3.66
CA GLN A 189 -8.33 -14.12 4.40
C GLN A 189 -8.69 -12.92 3.52
N ARG A 190 -9.14 -11.82 4.15
CA ARG A 190 -9.68 -10.65 3.49
C ARG A 190 -8.91 -9.39 3.85
N SER A 191 -8.74 -8.50 2.87
CA SER A 191 -8.09 -7.21 3.08
C SER A 191 -8.78 -6.11 2.26
N LEU A 192 -9.43 -5.17 2.94
CA LEU A 192 -10.16 -4.07 2.31
C LEU A 192 -9.50 -2.71 2.60
N ALA A 193 -9.33 -2.37 3.89
CA ALA A 193 -8.98 -1.05 4.36
C ALA A 193 -7.56 -0.62 3.99
N SER A 194 -7.43 0.54 3.35
CA SER A 194 -6.24 1.39 3.30
C SER A 194 -6.33 2.49 4.37
N SER A 195 -5.47 3.50 4.37
CA SER A 195 -5.40 4.50 5.44
C SER A 195 -6.74 5.12 5.82
N ALA A 196 -7.52 5.62 4.86
CA ALA A 196 -8.84 6.19 5.14
C ALA A 196 -9.83 5.13 5.66
N GLY A 197 -9.80 3.93 5.06
CA GLY A 197 -10.62 2.82 5.51
C GLY A 197 -10.30 2.37 6.95
N ILE A 198 -9.04 2.47 7.38
CA ILE A 198 -8.62 2.14 8.74
C ILE A 198 -9.19 3.16 9.73
N MET A 199 -9.15 4.44 9.37
CA MET A 199 -9.54 5.53 10.27
C MET A 199 -11.06 5.66 10.46
N GLU A 200 -11.86 5.44 9.40
CA GLU A 200 -13.28 5.82 9.41
C GLU A 200 -14.25 4.69 9.01
N TRP A 201 -13.77 3.59 8.44
CA TRP A 201 -14.62 2.49 7.95
C TRP A 201 -14.35 1.19 8.70
N HIS A 202 -14.81 1.10 9.96
CA HIS A 202 -14.50 -0.02 10.85
C HIS A 202 -14.96 -1.39 10.31
N ASP A 203 -16.05 -1.43 9.53
CA ASP A 203 -16.53 -2.65 8.86
C ASP A 203 -15.56 -3.16 7.78
N ALA A 204 -14.57 -2.37 7.40
CA ALA A 204 -13.51 -2.75 6.46
C ALA A 204 -12.26 -3.35 7.14
N HIS A 205 -12.24 -3.46 8.48
CA HIS A 205 -11.06 -3.93 9.24
C HIS A 205 -10.82 -5.45 9.17
N ALA A 206 -11.41 -6.18 8.31
CA ALA A 206 -11.29 -7.64 8.11
C ALA A 206 -10.02 -8.30 8.71
N ASP A 207 -9.46 -9.36 8.09
CA ASP A 207 -8.27 -10.06 8.63
C ASP A 207 -6.98 -9.25 8.52
N TRP A 208 -6.88 -8.40 7.47
CA TRP A 208 -5.69 -7.62 7.17
C TRP A 208 -6.04 -6.20 6.75
N ILE A 209 -5.30 -5.23 7.30
CA ILE A 209 -5.35 -3.84 6.87
C ILE A 209 -4.05 -3.43 6.20
N ARG A 210 -4.10 -2.39 5.35
CA ARG A 210 -2.97 -1.92 4.54
C ARG A 210 -2.71 -0.42 4.71
N PRO A 211 -2.21 0.03 5.88
CA PRO A 211 -1.86 1.41 6.07
C PRO A 211 -0.75 1.81 5.09
N GLY A 212 -0.97 2.93 4.41
CA GLY A 212 0.00 3.56 3.51
C GLY A 212 0.35 4.94 4.05
N ILE A 213 -0.30 5.97 3.53
CA ILE A 213 0.04 7.38 3.79
C ILE A 213 0.04 7.74 5.27
N MET A 214 -0.84 7.15 6.08
CA MET A 214 -0.88 7.39 7.53
C MET A 214 0.39 6.94 8.26
N LEU A 215 1.12 5.93 7.76
CA LEU A 215 2.41 5.53 8.34
C LEU A 215 3.46 6.63 8.21
N TYR A 216 3.34 7.45 7.17
CA TYR A 216 4.26 8.56 6.87
C TYR A 216 3.83 9.89 7.50
N GLY A 217 2.73 9.88 8.28
CA GLY A 217 2.27 11.03 9.06
C GLY A 217 1.41 12.01 8.30
N ALA A 218 0.81 11.60 7.17
CA ALA A 218 -0.12 12.43 6.43
C ALA A 218 -1.57 11.91 6.56
N SER A 219 -2.53 12.84 6.59
CA SER A 219 -3.95 12.53 6.55
C SER A 219 -4.37 12.14 5.13
N PRO A 220 -5.22 11.12 4.96
CA PRO A 220 -5.87 10.85 3.69
C PRO A 220 -7.06 11.79 3.41
N PHE A 221 -7.54 12.57 4.39
CA PHE A 221 -8.74 13.39 4.29
C PHE A 221 -8.39 14.82 3.89
N GLU A 222 -9.18 15.40 2.97
CA GLU A 222 -9.05 16.81 2.59
C GLU A 222 -9.29 17.73 3.79
N GLY A 223 -8.52 18.81 3.89
CA GLY A 223 -8.61 19.78 4.97
C GLY A 223 -8.16 19.30 6.35
N LYS A 224 -7.69 18.04 6.47
CA LYS A 224 -7.13 17.50 7.71
C LYS A 224 -5.63 17.24 7.57
N THR A 225 -4.91 17.47 8.65
CA THR A 225 -3.48 17.13 8.75
C THR A 225 -3.28 15.78 9.44
N GLY A 226 -2.10 15.18 9.32
CA GLY A 226 -1.78 13.97 10.08
C GLY A 226 -1.86 14.17 11.59
N ILE A 227 -1.54 15.37 12.08
CA ILE A 227 -1.59 15.73 13.52
C ILE A 227 -3.02 15.65 14.07
N ASP A 228 -4.04 16.00 13.27
CA ASP A 228 -5.45 15.92 13.66
C ASP A 228 -5.88 14.46 13.95
N HIS A 229 -5.14 13.50 13.43
CA HIS A 229 -5.34 12.06 13.65
C HIS A 229 -4.31 11.44 14.59
N GLY A 230 -3.56 12.25 15.33
CA GLY A 230 -2.53 11.79 16.27
C GLY A 230 -1.26 11.24 15.59
N LEU A 231 -1.09 11.45 14.27
CA LEU A 231 0.08 11.03 13.53
C LEU A 231 1.21 12.06 13.65
N ARG A 232 2.44 11.60 13.40
CA ARG A 232 3.65 12.45 13.40
C ARG A 232 4.24 12.50 11.99
N PRO A 233 4.58 13.70 11.47
CA PRO A 233 5.31 13.81 10.21
C PRO A 233 6.64 13.05 10.27
N VAL A 234 6.89 12.22 9.24
CA VAL A 234 8.08 11.37 9.19
C VAL A 234 9.22 12.02 8.44
N MET A 235 8.95 12.82 7.40
CA MET A 235 9.97 13.47 6.59
C MET A 235 10.05 14.96 6.88
N THR A 236 11.27 15.44 7.13
CA THR A 236 11.58 16.87 7.19
C THR A 236 12.60 17.21 6.13
N VAL A 237 12.24 18.06 5.18
CA VAL A 237 13.17 18.59 4.17
C VAL A 237 13.82 19.87 4.69
N LYS A 238 15.16 19.92 4.69
CA LYS A 238 15.97 21.06 5.18
C LYS A 238 16.93 21.50 4.13
N THR A 239 17.14 22.82 4.07
CA THR A 239 18.21 23.43 3.26
C THR A 239 18.74 24.68 3.95
N ASN A 240 19.86 25.21 3.48
CA ASN A 240 20.42 26.44 3.98
C ASN A 240 20.20 27.54 2.94
N LEU A 241 20.01 28.78 3.43
CA LEU A 241 20.07 29.96 2.59
C LEU A 241 21.46 30.10 2.00
N ILE A 242 21.55 30.29 0.69
CA ILE A 242 22.84 30.52 -0.01
C ILE A 242 23.18 31.98 -0.11
N ALA A 243 22.20 32.88 0.00
CA ALA A 243 22.38 34.32 0.02
C ALA A 243 21.21 35.00 0.76
N VAL A 244 21.52 36.07 1.49
CA VAL A 244 20.55 36.99 2.07
C VAL A 244 20.97 38.38 1.60
N ARG A 245 20.03 39.16 1.07
CA ARG A 245 20.30 40.50 0.55
C ARG A 245 19.26 41.48 1.07
N VAL A 246 19.69 42.70 1.33
CA VAL A 246 18.82 43.85 1.60
C VAL A 246 18.59 44.55 0.26
N LEU A 247 17.33 44.74 -0.08
CA LEU A 247 16.92 45.46 -1.27
C LEU A 247 16.49 46.86 -0.94
N LYS A 248 16.74 47.80 -1.87
CA LYS A 248 16.16 49.14 -1.81
C LYS A 248 14.73 49.08 -2.36
N GLN A 249 13.93 50.09 -2.01
CA GLN A 249 12.60 50.25 -2.56
C GLN A 249 12.62 50.23 -4.11
N SER A 250 11.67 49.55 -4.71
CA SER A 250 11.49 49.41 -6.16
C SER A 250 12.59 48.61 -6.88
N GLU A 251 13.44 47.86 -6.18
CA GLU A 251 14.37 46.93 -6.82
C GLU A 251 13.67 45.62 -7.22
N PRO A 252 13.83 45.18 -8.48
CA PRO A 252 13.23 43.96 -8.98
C PRO A 252 14.01 42.71 -8.54
N VAL A 253 13.32 41.55 -8.38
CA VAL A 253 13.93 40.28 -8.01
C VAL A 253 13.68 39.21 -9.06
N GLY A 254 14.74 38.53 -9.44
CA GLY A 254 14.70 37.30 -10.24
C GLY A 254 14.30 37.51 -11.70
N TYR A 255 14.04 36.39 -12.36
CA TYR A 255 13.71 36.38 -13.77
C TYR A 255 12.40 37.10 -14.09
N GLY A 256 12.47 38.02 -15.08
CA GLY A 256 11.32 38.77 -15.56
C GLY A 256 10.83 39.87 -14.62
N ALA A 257 11.60 40.20 -13.53
CA ALA A 257 11.24 41.27 -12.58
C ALA A 257 9.79 41.24 -12.11
N LYS A 258 9.22 40.03 -11.92
CA LYS A 258 7.80 39.84 -11.59
C LYS A 258 7.42 40.30 -10.19
N TRP A 259 8.41 40.42 -9.32
CA TRP A 259 8.25 40.97 -7.99
C TRP A 259 9.24 42.11 -7.79
N VAL A 260 8.78 43.18 -7.18
CA VAL A 260 9.56 44.42 -6.92
C VAL A 260 9.44 44.68 -5.42
N SER A 261 10.54 45.05 -4.78
CA SER A 261 10.53 45.34 -3.34
C SER A 261 9.63 46.56 -3.04
N PRO A 262 8.79 46.50 -2.00
CA PRO A 262 7.90 47.59 -1.57
C PRO A 262 8.66 48.81 -1.10
#